data_12cc98e1f38b31e9f8a003dc64cf80c2
#
_entry.id   12cc98e1f38b31e9f8a003dc64cf80c2
#
_cell.length_a   1.000
_cell.length_b   1.000
_cell.length_c   1.000
_cell.angle_alpha   90.00
_cell.angle_beta   90.00
_cell.angle_gamma   90.00
#
_symmetry.space_group_name_H-M   'P 1'
#
loop_
_entity.id
_entity.type
_entity.pdbx_description
1 polymer ?
#
loop_
_entity_poly.entity_id
_entity_poly.type
_entity_poly.pdbx_seq_one_letter_code
_entity_poly.pdbx_strand_id
1 'polypeptide(L)'
;MLRRSQFALNAIQWINVKADPDDPASESLWRFADPAFRDEYPQVLREIRDAGFGATMLEVLATQTLQDYAHMIEESGLELAPGYASVALPEDSGRTLERGSAEWVHWFDGVRRKAEETNYVGLDTVFLAPEVSFEPGVVRTREAVAVGAGFDEGRLDRVIEILAEAAEVLRAEGVQAGLHNHVGTWVETEHEIDRVLAAIDPALLGASFDIGHLVWAGMDPVAMVQRHSDRLIDLHVKDLHLGIAEASRAIPTPYDRATDSGLFLEPGLGGIDLDGVLAALPADFGGWIIVEVDRASMPPADSARVSGAWLDRVATA
;
A
#
# COMPACT_ATOMS: atom_id res chain seq x y z
N MET A 1 2.05 11.82 21.27
CA MET A 1 3.19 10.90 21.02
C MET A 1 2.61 9.61 20.48
N LEU A 2 3.19 9.11 19.41
CA LEU A 2 2.75 7.89 18.75
C LEU A 2 3.12 6.68 19.61
N ARG A 3 2.16 5.77 19.80
CA ARG A 3 2.34 4.56 20.60
C ARG A 3 2.91 3.46 19.70
N ARG A 4 3.81 2.63 20.23
CA ARG A 4 4.37 1.49 19.51
C ARG A 4 3.29 0.55 18.94
N SER A 5 2.18 0.39 19.64
CA SER A 5 1.04 -0.42 19.22
C SER A 5 0.30 0.10 17.98
N GLN A 6 0.61 1.31 17.49
CA GLN A 6 0.06 1.84 16.23
C GLN A 6 0.92 1.47 15.02
N PHE A 7 2.07 0.82 15.22
CA PHE A 7 2.99 0.49 14.14
C PHE A 7 2.93 -0.99 13.79
N ALA A 8 2.82 -1.27 12.50
CA ALA A 8 2.91 -2.60 11.93
C ALA A 8 4.00 -2.66 10.85
N LEU A 9 4.50 -3.86 10.56
CA LEU A 9 5.37 -4.10 9.41
C LEU A 9 4.61 -4.88 8.34
N ASN A 10 4.63 -4.40 7.10
CA ASN A 10 4.13 -5.16 5.96
C ASN A 10 5.14 -6.26 5.59
N ALA A 11 4.64 -7.48 5.36
CA ALA A 11 5.47 -8.61 4.95
C ALA A 11 5.89 -8.58 3.47
N ILE A 12 5.59 -7.52 2.71
CA ILE A 12 5.82 -7.42 1.27
C ILE A 12 7.28 -7.67 0.88
N GLN A 13 8.23 -7.28 1.71
CA GLN A 13 9.67 -7.47 1.47
C GLN A 13 10.13 -8.95 1.43
N TRP A 14 9.33 -9.89 1.97
CA TRP A 14 9.54 -11.33 1.80
C TRP A 14 8.76 -11.91 0.63
N ILE A 15 7.74 -11.17 0.16
CA ILE A 15 6.83 -11.56 -0.94
C ILE A 15 7.40 -11.12 -2.28
N ASN A 16 7.91 -9.89 -2.37
CA ASN A 16 8.53 -9.34 -3.59
C ASN A 16 10.05 -9.42 -3.49
N VAL A 17 10.61 -10.49 -4.01
CA VAL A 17 12.05 -10.78 -3.94
C VAL A 17 12.67 -10.88 -5.34
N LYS A 18 13.99 -10.92 -5.43
CA LYS A 18 14.69 -11.30 -6.66
C LYS A 18 14.63 -12.82 -6.82
N ALA A 19 14.41 -13.30 -8.07
CA ALA A 19 14.41 -14.72 -8.38
C ALA A 19 15.78 -15.39 -8.10
N ASP A 20 16.87 -14.66 -8.34
CA ASP A 20 18.21 -14.99 -7.91
C ASP A 20 18.76 -13.83 -7.05
N PRO A 21 18.93 -14.01 -5.74
CA PRO A 21 19.39 -12.96 -4.85
C PRO A 21 20.84 -12.52 -5.13
N ASP A 22 21.64 -13.35 -5.78
CA ASP A 22 23.03 -13.07 -6.14
C ASP A 22 23.15 -12.34 -7.49
N ASP A 23 22.08 -12.28 -8.29
CA ASP A 23 22.03 -11.56 -9.55
C ASP A 23 21.10 -10.33 -9.46
N PRO A 24 21.66 -9.11 -9.33
CA PRO A 24 20.86 -7.88 -9.32
C PRO A 24 19.98 -7.67 -10.57
N ALA A 25 20.30 -8.31 -11.67
CA ALA A 25 19.55 -8.23 -12.92
C ALA A 25 18.46 -9.31 -13.04
N SER A 26 18.33 -10.20 -12.06
CA SER A 26 17.29 -11.22 -12.07
C SER A 26 15.90 -10.60 -11.96
N GLU A 27 14.90 -11.28 -12.51
CA GLU A 27 13.52 -10.83 -12.49
C GLU A 27 12.96 -10.77 -11.07
N SER A 28 11.93 -9.94 -10.88
CA SER A 28 11.16 -9.92 -9.66
C SER A 28 10.29 -11.18 -9.56
N LEU A 29 10.30 -11.78 -8.39
CA LEU A 29 9.46 -12.91 -8.04
C LEU A 29 8.43 -12.48 -6.99
N TRP A 30 7.15 -12.61 -7.33
CA TRP A 30 6.05 -12.40 -6.41
C TRP A 30 5.56 -13.73 -5.85
N ARG A 31 5.57 -13.88 -4.53
CA ARG A 31 5.35 -15.15 -3.84
C ARG A 31 3.94 -15.32 -3.27
N PHE A 32 2.97 -14.48 -3.63
CA PHE A 32 1.58 -14.56 -3.14
C PHE A 32 0.91 -15.92 -3.40
N ALA A 33 1.26 -16.57 -4.50
CA ALA A 33 0.72 -17.87 -4.91
C ALA A 33 1.74 -19.01 -4.81
N ASP A 34 2.86 -18.81 -4.10
CA ASP A 34 3.90 -19.81 -3.90
C ASP A 34 3.58 -20.70 -2.68
N PRO A 35 3.28 -22.01 -2.87
CA PRO A 35 3.01 -22.89 -1.74
C PRO A 35 4.19 -23.07 -0.79
N ALA A 36 5.44 -22.99 -1.30
CA ALA A 36 6.62 -23.09 -0.47
C ALA A 36 6.73 -21.87 0.46
N PHE A 37 6.40 -20.69 -0.02
CA PHE A 37 6.38 -19.48 0.81
C PHE A 37 5.33 -19.53 1.90
N ARG A 38 4.16 -20.11 1.64
CA ARG A 38 3.16 -20.36 2.69
C ARG A 38 3.77 -21.13 3.88
N ASP A 39 4.57 -22.15 3.59
CA ASP A 39 5.18 -22.98 4.63
C ASP A 39 6.33 -22.23 5.37
N GLU A 40 6.94 -21.22 4.72
CA GLU A 40 7.93 -20.30 5.32
C GLU A 40 7.28 -19.17 6.14
N TYR A 41 6.01 -18.82 5.88
CA TYR A 41 5.36 -17.63 6.43
C TYR A 41 5.37 -17.55 7.98
N PRO A 42 5.26 -18.66 8.75
CA PRO A 42 5.45 -18.60 10.20
C PRO A 42 6.85 -18.11 10.63
N GLN A 43 7.88 -18.32 9.80
CA GLN A 43 9.20 -17.76 10.04
C GLN A 43 9.22 -16.25 9.80
N VAL A 44 8.55 -15.77 8.74
CA VAL A 44 8.39 -14.33 8.46
C VAL A 44 7.75 -13.62 9.65
N LEU A 45 6.68 -14.16 10.21
CA LEU A 45 6.00 -13.59 11.38
C LEU A 45 6.93 -13.53 12.62
N ARG A 46 7.76 -14.57 12.84
CA ARG A 46 8.78 -14.54 13.89
C ARG A 46 9.81 -13.43 13.66
N GLU A 47 10.29 -13.26 12.43
CA GLU A 47 11.27 -12.22 12.07
C GLU A 47 10.70 -10.81 12.25
N ILE A 48 9.41 -10.59 11.92
CA ILE A 48 8.70 -9.34 12.20
C ILE A 48 8.66 -9.04 13.70
N ARG A 49 8.28 -10.03 14.51
CA ARG A 49 8.25 -9.88 15.96
C ARG A 49 9.65 -9.65 16.54
N ASP A 50 10.65 -10.41 16.09
CA ASP A 50 12.03 -10.30 16.56
C ASP A 50 12.68 -8.96 16.17
N ALA A 51 12.18 -8.32 15.08
CA ALA A 51 12.51 -6.95 14.74
C ALA A 51 11.83 -5.90 15.65
N GLY A 52 10.94 -6.32 16.56
CA GLY A 52 10.33 -5.47 17.57
C GLY A 52 8.96 -4.91 17.19
N PHE A 53 8.35 -5.35 16.09
CA PHE A 53 6.98 -5.01 15.77
C PHE A 53 5.98 -5.87 16.55
N GLY A 54 4.91 -5.26 17.03
CA GLY A 54 3.81 -5.97 17.69
C GLY A 54 2.68 -6.35 16.73
N ALA A 55 2.72 -5.87 15.49
CA ALA A 55 1.68 -6.10 14.48
C ALA A 55 2.28 -6.28 13.08
N THR A 56 1.52 -6.95 12.22
CA THR A 56 1.77 -7.05 10.78
C THR A 56 0.52 -6.67 9.98
N MET A 57 0.70 -6.21 8.75
CA MET A 57 -0.41 -5.91 7.84
C MET A 57 -1.16 -7.19 7.46
N LEU A 58 -2.49 -7.12 7.36
CA LEU A 58 -3.34 -8.22 6.91
C LEU A 58 -3.06 -8.55 5.43
N GLU A 59 -2.46 -9.72 5.18
CA GLU A 59 -2.18 -10.23 3.85
C GLU A 59 -2.38 -11.74 3.78
N VAL A 60 -3.54 -12.17 3.30
CA VAL A 60 -3.86 -13.59 3.13
C VAL A 60 -3.31 -14.07 1.80
N LEU A 61 -2.33 -14.96 1.84
CA LEU A 61 -1.72 -15.53 0.62
C LEU A 61 -2.74 -16.35 -0.18
N ALA A 62 -2.61 -16.36 -1.50
CA ALA A 62 -3.50 -17.13 -2.39
C ALA A 62 -3.46 -18.64 -2.13
N THR A 63 -2.47 -19.13 -1.40
CA THR A 63 -2.26 -20.53 -1.03
C THR A 63 -2.80 -20.89 0.36
N GLN A 64 -3.43 -19.94 1.06
CA GLN A 64 -3.97 -20.11 2.41
C GLN A 64 -5.49 -19.93 2.43
N THR A 65 -6.15 -20.54 3.40
CA THR A 65 -7.48 -20.12 3.80
C THR A 65 -7.37 -18.99 4.84
N LEU A 66 -8.40 -18.16 4.94
CA LEU A 66 -8.47 -17.11 5.97
C LEU A 66 -8.37 -17.71 7.39
N GLN A 67 -8.95 -18.87 7.61
CA GLN A 67 -8.90 -19.56 8.90
C GLN A 67 -7.48 -20.03 9.24
N ASP A 68 -6.75 -20.62 8.29
CA ASP A 68 -5.35 -21.03 8.49
C ASP A 68 -4.46 -19.83 8.76
N TYR A 69 -4.67 -18.73 8.01
CA TYR A 69 -3.95 -17.48 8.22
C TYR A 69 -4.20 -16.90 9.62
N ALA A 70 -5.46 -16.79 10.04
CA ALA A 70 -5.82 -16.25 11.36
C ALA A 70 -5.20 -17.09 12.50
N HIS A 71 -5.20 -18.43 12.37
CA HIS A 71 -4.55 -19.31 13.34
C HIS A 71 -3.02 -19.09 13.40
N MET A 72 -2.39 -18.91 12.24
CA MET A 72 -0.96 -18.63 12.17
C MET A 72 -0.60 -17.29 12.82
N ILE A 73 -1.43 -16.26 12.65
CA ILE A 73 -1.28 -14.96 13.32
C ILE A 73 -1.42 -15.12 14.84
N GLU A 74 -2.44 -15.83 15.32
CA GLU A 74 -2.63 -16.11 16.74
C GLU A 74 -1.41 -16.82 17.35
N GLU A 75 -0.88 -17.85 16.69
CA GLU A 75 0.33 -18.56 17.13
C GLU A 75 1.58 -17.65 17.14
N SER A 76 1.66 -16.67 16.25
CA SER A 76 2.79 -15.75 16.19
C SER A 76 2.81 -14.75 17.35
N GLY A 77 1.64 -14.47 17.95
CA GLY A 77 1.45 -13.43 18.95
C GLY A 77 1.52 -12.00 18.40
N LEU A 78 1.44 -11.82 17.09
CA LEU A 78 1.31 -10.52 16.44
C LEU A 78 -0.18 -10.11 16.36
N GLU A 79 -0.43 -8.81 16.45
CA GLU A 79 -1.71 -8.21 16.06
C GLU A 79 -1.76 -8.01 14.54
N LEU A 80 -2.96 -7.78 14.02
CA LEU A 80 -3.16 -7.42 12.61
C LEU A 80 -3.46 -5.93 12.47
N ALA A 81 -2.82 -5.32 11.49
CA ALA A 81 -3.14 -3.99 10.99
C ALA A 81 -3.93 -4.11 9.67
N PRO A 82 -4.63 -3.03 9.23
CA PRO A 82 -5.46 -3.05 8.03
C PRO A 82 -4.74 -3.54 6.78
N GLY A 83 -5.46 -4.30 5.97
CA GLY A 83 -4.97 -4.81 4.70
C GLY A 83 -5.23 -3.86 3.53
N TYR A 84 -4.85 -4.32 2.34
CA TYR A 84 -4.96 -3.59 1.09
C TYR A 84 -6.08 -4.16 0.22
N ALA A 85 -6.93 -3.31 -0.32
CA ALA A 85 -7.92 -3.62 -1.33
C ALA A 85 -7.64 -2.83 -2.60
N SER A 86 -7.58 -3.50 -3.75
CA SER A 86 -7.50 -2.84 -5.04
C SER A 86 -8.76 -3.05 -5.87
N VAL A 87 -9.03 -2.11 -6.74
CA VAL A 87 -10.11 -2.21 -7.72
C VAL A 87 -9.62 -1.76 -9.08
N ALA A 88 -9.78 -2.62 -10.09
CA ALA A 88 -9.41 -2.31 -11.46
C ALA A 88 -10.45 -1.39 -12.11
N LEU A 89 -10.00 -0.56 -13.07
CA LEU A 89 -10.88 0.13 -13.98
C LEU A 89 -11.32 -0.84 -15.09
N PRO A 90 -12.62 -1.11 -15.30
CA PRO A 90 -13.08 -2.09 -16.30
C PRO A 90 -12.54 -1.83 -17.70
N GLU A 91 -12.41 -0.56 -18.08
CA GLU A 91 -11.92 -0.12 -19.39
C GLU A 91 -10.47 -0.53 -19.66
N ASP A 92 -9.63 -0.69 -18.62
CA ASP A 92 -8.25 -1.16 -18.75
C ASP A 92 -8.19 -2.63 -19.18
N SER A 93 -9.26 -3.39 -18.91
CA SER A 93 -9.46 -4.77 -19.39
C SER A 93 -10.31 -4.84 -20.68
N GLY A 94 -10.55 -3.69 -21.34
CA GLY A 94 -11.39 -3.61 -22.54
C GLY A 94 -12.88 -3.88 -22.30
N ARG A 95 -13.35 -3.76 -21.03
CA ARG A 95 -14.74 -4.02 -20.65
C ARG A 95 -15.50 -2.70 -20.45
N THR A 96 -16.76 -2.72 -20.81
CA THR A 96 -17.70 -1.65 -20.47
C THR A 96 -18.82 -2.27 -19.66
N LEU A 97 -18.95 -1.87 -18.40
CA LEU A 97 -19.93 -2.42 -17.47
C LEU A 97 -21.08 -1.42 -17.28
N GLU A 98 -22.31 -1.91 -17.35
CA GLU A 98 -23.49 -1.13 -17.01
C GLU A 98 -23.68 -1.11 -15.49
N ARG A 99 -23.74 0.08 -14.90
CA ARG A 99 -23.92 0.26 -13.45
C ARG A 99 -25.19 -0.45 -12.97
N GLY A 100 -25.08 -1.26 -11.91
CA GLY A 100 -26.18 -2.05 -11.35
C GLY A 100 -26.47 -3.35 -12.09
N SER A 101 -25.75 -3.69 -13.17
CA SER A 101 -25.82 -5.02 -13.80
C SER A 101 -25.20 -6.09 -12.90
N ALA A 102 -25.49 -7.37 -13.16
CA ALA A 102 -24.83 -8.46 -12.44
C ALA A 102 -23.30 -8.44 -12.63
N GLU A 103 -22.82 -8.09 -13.83
CA GLU A 103 -21.38 -7.96 -14.10
C GLU A 103 -20.74 -6.83 -13.29
N TRP A 104 -21.44 -5.70 -13.16
CA TRP A 104 -21.02 -4.60 -12.29
C TRP A 104 -20.90 -5.06 -10.83
N VAL A 105 -21.90 -5.75 -10.31
CA VAL A 105 -21.86 -6.27 -8.94
C VAL A 105 -20.69 -7.24 -8.74
N HIS A 106 -20.45 -8.14 -9.69
CA HIS A 106 -19.34 -9.09 -9.63
C HIS A 106 -17.96 -8.42 -9.77
N TRP A 107 -17.87 -7.23 -10.38
CA TRP A 107 -16.60 -6.51 -10.48
C TRP A 107 -15.98 -6.22 -9.12
N PHE A 108 -16.80 -6.05 -8.10
CA PHE A 108 -16.36 -5.74 -6.74
C PHE A 108 -16.27 -6.97 -5.81
N ASP A 109 -16.30 -8.19 -6.34
CA ASP A 109 -16.21 -9.41 -5.49
C ASP A 109 -14.88 -9.48 -4.74
N GLY A 110 -13.78 -8.99 -5.33
CA GLY A 110 -12.48 -8.88 -4.65
C GLY A 110 -12.52 -7.92 -3.46
N VAL A 111 -13.17 -6.78 -3.64
CA VAL A 111 -13.37 -5.77 -2.57
C VAL A 111 -14.24 -6.34 -1.45
N ARG A 112 -15.31 -7.06 -1.79
CA ARG A 112 -16.19 -7.73 -0.83
C ARG A 112 -15.46 -8.79 -0.02
N ARG A 113 -14.64 -9.61 -0.69
CA ARG A 113 -13.76 -10.58 -0.01
C ARG A 113 -12.83 -9.90 0.98
N LYS A 114 -12.22 -8.77 0.61
CA LYS A 114 -11.34 -8.03 1.51
C LYS A 114 -12.10 -7.49 2.73
N ALA A 115 -13.35 -7.05 2.56
CA ALA A 115 -14.20 -6.67 3.69
C ALA A 115 -14.49 -7.87 4.62
N GLU A 116 -14.79 -9.04 4.06
CA GLU A 116 -15.00 -10.28 4.84
C GLU A 116 -13.73 -10.68 5.62
N GLU A 117 -12.56 -10.61 4.98
CA GLU A 117 -11.25 -10.87 5.62
C GLU A 117 -11.01 -9.90 6.78
N THR A 118 -11.22 -8.60 6.55
CA THR A 118 -11.08 -7.51 7.53
C THR A 118 -11.97 -7.75 8.75
N ASN A 119 -13.27 -8.02 8.52
CA ASN A 119 -14.23 -8.30 9.57
C ASN A 119 -13.92 -9.59 10.35
N TYR A 120 -13.49 -10.66 9.65
CA TYR A 120 -13.18 -11.94 10.27
C TYR A 120 -12.07 -11.82 11.33
N VAL A 121 -11.09 -10.95 11.08
CA VAL A 121 -9.97 -10.72 12.00
C VAL A 121 -10.21 -9.55 12.97
N GLY A 122 -11.40 -8.94 12.94
CA GLY A 122 -11.81 -7.89 13.89
C GLY A 122 -11.25 -6.50 13.56
N LEU A 123 -10.83 -6.26 12.32
CA LEU A 123 -10.44 -4.95 11.82
C LEU A 123 -11.65 -4.22 11.21
N ASP A 124 -11.57 -2.90 11.07
CA ASP A 124 -12.64 -2.04 10.58
C ASP A 124 -12.18 -1.00 9.55
N THR A 125 -10.91 -0.98 9.18
CA THR A 125 -10.35 -0.11 8.13
C THR A 125 -9.61 -0.91 7.07
N VAL A 126 -9.44 -0.32 5.86
CA VAL A 126 -8.71 -0.90 4.74
C VAL A 126 -8.10 0.20 3.87
N PHE A 127 -6.91 -0.05 3.32
CA PHE A 127 -6.28 0.77 2.28
C PHE A 127 -6.94 0.45 0.94
N LEU A 128 -7.65 1.41 0.35
CA LEU A 128 -8.32 1.26 -0.94
C LEU A 128 -7.58 2.02 -2.04
N ALA A 129 -7.17 1.33 -3.10
CA ALA A 129 -6.50 1.94 -4.24
C ALA A 129 -7.08 1.48 -5.58
N PRO A 130 -6.88 2.23 -6.68
CA PRO A 130 -6.93 1.65 -8.01
C PRO A 130 -5.87 0.55 -8.15
N GLU A 131 -6.16 -0.47 -8.95
CA GLU A 131 -5.21 -1.57 -9.18
C GLU A 131 -3.95 -1.09 -9.92
N VAL A 132 -2.78 -1.59 -9.50
CA VAL A 132 -1.53 -1.45 -10.25
C VAL A 132 -1.52 -2.50 -11.35
N SER A 133 -1.48 -2.08 -12.60
CA SER A 133 -1.45 -3.00 -13.74
C SER A 133 -0.13 -2.94 -14.49
N PHE A 134 0.43 -4.10 -14.78
CA PHE A 134 1.62 -4.28 -15.61
C PHE A 134 1.29 -4.84 -17.00
N GLU A 135 0.02 -4.79 -17.40
CA GLU A 135 -0.42 -5.22 -18.72
C GLU A 135 0.22 -4.39 -19.85
N PRO A 136 0.41 -4.98 -21.05
CA PRO A 136 0.89 -4.23 -22.20
C PRO A 136 0.01 -3.01 -22.50
N GLY A 137 0.64 -1.84 -22.67
CA GLY A 137 -0.05 -0.59 -22.98
C GLY A 137 -0.43 0.26 -21.75
N VAL A 138 -0.17 -0.21 -20.53
CA VAL A 138 -0.34 0.62 -19.32
C VAL A 138 0.86 1.56 -19.18
N VAL A 139 0.70 2.80 -19.66
CA VAL A 139 1.79 3.79 -19.78
C VAL A 139 2.46 4.12 -18.45
N ARG A 140 1.70 4.13 -17.33
CA ARG A 140 2.20 4.51 -15.99
C ARG A 140 3.19 3.52 -15.40
N THR A 141 3.02 2.24 -15.68
CA THR A 141 3.96 1.21 -15.21
C THR A 141 5.00 0.84 -16.25
N ARG A 142 4.62 0.88 -17.54
CA ARG A 142 5.46 0.37 -18.64
C ARG A 142 6.36 1.40 -19.29
N GLU A 143 6.03 2.71 -19.21
CA GLU A 143 6.74 3.72 -19.97
C GLU A 143 7.26 4.87 -19.11
N ALA A 144 6.40 5.51 -18.29
CA ALA A 144 6.75 6.72 -17.57
C ALA A 144 6.03 6.78 -16.22
N VAL A 145 6.76 6.39 -15.18
CA VAL A 145 6.27 6.24 -13.80
C VAL A 145 6.25 7.57 -13.06
N ALA A 146 5.31 7.74 -12.13
CA ALA A 146 5.24 8.83 -11.16
C ALA A 146 5.09 10.26 -11.76
N VAL A 147 4.58 10.36 -12.98
CA VAL A 147 4.39 11.65 -13.68
C VAL A 147 2.99 11.87 -14.23
N GLY A 148 2.03 11.03 -13.86
CA GLY A 148 0.66 11.09 -14.39
C GLY A 148 0.57 10.76 -15.88
N ALA A 149 1.44 9.89 -16.38
CA ALA A 149 1.47 9.53 -17.78
C ALA A 149 0.10 9.05 -18.26
N GLY A 150 -0.34 9.50 -19.44
CA GLY A 150 -1.67 9.16 -19.97
C GLY A 150 -2.84 9.75 -19.18
N PHE A 151 -2.61 10.83 -18.41
CA PHE A 151 -3.68 11.53 -17.70
C PHE A 151 -4.83 11.93 -18.65
N ASP A 152 -6.06 11.70 -18.21
CA ASP A 152 -7.29 12.08 -18.88
C ASP A 152 -8.39 12.32 -17.84
N GLU A 153 -9.07 13.49 -17.91
CA GLU A 153 -10.11 13.87 -16.94
C GLU A 153 -11.31 12.91 -16.97
N GLY A 154 -11.73 12.45 -18.13
CA GLY A 154 -12.85 11.51 -18.25
C GLY A 154 -12.52 10.16 -17.62
N ARG A 155 -11.27 9.70 -17.74
CA ARG A 155 -10.79 8.51 -17.05
C ARG A 155 -10.76 8.73 -15.55
N LEU A 156 -10.28 9.87 -15.08
CA LEU A 156 -10.26 10.19 -13.64
C LEU A 156 -11.69 10.21 -13.06
N ASP A 157 -12.67 10.76 -13.78
CA ASP A 157 -14.08 10.70 -13.36
C ASP A 157 -14.57 9.23 -13.24
N ARG A 158 -14.16 8.35 -14.16
CA ARG A 158 -14.48 6.92 -14.07
C ARG A 158 -13.79 6.24 -12.87
N VAL A 159 -12.54 6.57 -12.60
CA VAL A 159 -11.81 6.07 -11.41
C VAL A 159 -12.52 6.52 -10.13
N ILE A 160 -12.98 7.76 -10.07
CA ILE A 160 -13.77 8.28 -8.93
C ILE A 160 -15.06 7.47 -8.74
N GLU A 161 -15.80 7.17 -9.82
CA GLU A 161 -17.01 6.35 -9.74
C GLU A 161 -16.71 4.94 -9.20
N ILE A 162 -15.64 4.29 -9.68
CA ILE A 162 -15.25 2.94 -9.26
C ILE A 162 -14.79 2.93 -7.81
N LEU A 163 -13.98 3.91 -7.38
CA LEU A 163 -13.55 4.02 -5.99
C LEU A 163 -14.72 4.32 -5.05
N ALA A 164 -15.67 5.17 -5.45
CA ALA A 164 -16.87 5.44 -4.67
C ALA A 164 -17.73 4.17 -4.50
N GLU A 165 -17.93 3.40 -5.56
CA GLU A 165 -18.66 2.13 -5.48
C GLU A 165 -17.93 1.09 -4.60
N ALA A 166 -16.60 0.96 -4.76
CA ALA A 166 -15.79 0.09 -3.90
C ALA A 166 -15.90 0.48 -2.42
N ALA A 167 -15.84 1.78 -2.13
CA ALA A 167 -16.00 2.29 -0.76
C ALA A 167 -17.42 2.05 -0.21
N GLU A 168 -18.47 2.14 -1.04
CA GLU A 168 -19.84 1.77 -0.66
C GLU A 168 -19.97 0.27 -0.34
N VAL A 169 -19.30 -0.59 -1.11
CA VAL A 169 -19.26 -2.04 -0.85
C VAL A 169 -18.60 -2.32 0.50
N LEU A 170 -17.44 -1.69 0.78
CA LEU A 170 -16.75 -1.82 2.07
C LEU A 170 -17.61 -1.30 3.22
N ARG A 171 -18.20 -0.13 3.08
CA ARG A 171 -19.08 0.48 4.09
C ARG A 171 -20.32 -0.38 4.40
N ALA A 172 -20.90 -1.03 3.38
CA ALA A 172 -22.04 -1.93 3.56
C ALA A 172 -21.70 -3.12 4.48
N GLU A 173 -20.44 -3.53 4.50
CA GLU A 173 -19.88 -4.56 5.38
C GLU A 173 -19.31 -3.99 6.70
N GLY A 174 -19.46 -2.68 6.95
CA GLY A 174 -18.98 -2.01 8.17
C GLY A 174 -17.48 -1.69 8.16
N VAL A 175 -16.82 -1.71 6.99
CA VAL A 175 -15.40 -1.41 6.84
C VAL A 175 -15.21 -0.02 6.26
N GLN A 176 -14.40 0.81 6.90
CA GLN A 176 -14.02 2.16 6.44
C GLN A 176 -12.89 2.08 5.43
N ALA A 177 -13.07 2.68 4.26
CA ALA A 177 -12.05 2.81 3.24
C ALA A 177 -11.22 4.09 3.42
N GLY A 178 -9.89 3.97 3.28
CA GLY A 178 -9.00 5.11 3.12
C GLY A 178 -8.31 5.08 1.76
N LEU A 179 -8.34 6.19 1.01
CA LEU A 179 -7.65 6.29 -0.27
C LEU A 179 -6.15 6.07 -0.09
N HIS A 180 -5.66 5.02 -0.72
CA HIS A 180 -4.24 4.73 -0.82
C HIS A 180 -3.72 5.14 -2.19
N ASN A 181 -2.88 6.17 -2.23
CA ASN A 181 -2.20 6.61 -3.43
C ASN A 181 -1.03 5.68 -3.76
N HIS A 182 -0.92 5.27 -5.00
CA HIS A 182 0.18 4.39 -5.41
C HIS A 182 0.68 4.77 -6.81
N VAL A 183 1.99 4.96 -6.96
CA VAL A 183 2.63 5.20 -8.24
C VAL A 183 2.39 4.02 -9.18
N GLY A 184 2.06 4.33 -10.43
CA GLY A 184 1.67 3.32 -11.43
C GLY A 184 0.17 3.06 -11.51
N THR A 185 -0.63 3.60 -10.58
CA THR A 185 -2.10 3.57 -10.64
C THR A 185 -2.67 4.83 -11.31
N TRP A 186 -3.99 4.88 -11.48
CA TRP A 186 -4.68 6.08 -11.98
C TRP A 186 -4.88 7.17 -10.91
N VAL A 187 -4.33 6.99 -9.69
CA VAL A 187 -4.28 7.99 -8.62
C VAL A 187 -2.86 8.05 -8.08
N GLU A 188 -1.94 8.65 -8.83
CA GLU A 188 -0.52 8.79 -8.46
C GLU A 188 -0.06 10.24 -8.28
N THR A 189 -0.79 11.24 -8.79
CA THR A 189 -0.41 12.66 -8.72
C THR A 189 -1.25 13.43 -7.71
N GLU A 190 -0.72 14.59 -7.24
CA GLU A 190 -1.43 15.46 -6.31
C GLU A 190 -2.82 15.88 -6.84
N HIS A 191 -2.90 16.25 -8.13
CA HIS A 191 -4.17 16.61 -8.77
C HIS A 191 -5.18 15.46 -8.71
N GLU A 192 -4.76 14.24 -8.99
CA GLU A 192 -5.64 13.07 -8.98
C GLU A 192 -6.12 12.74 -7.57
N ILE A 193 -5.22 12.78 -6.58
CA ILE A 193 -5.55 12.57 -5.16
C ILE A 193 -6.58 13.62 -4.70
N ASP A 194 -6.29 14.90 -4.93
CA ASP A 194 -7.16 15.99 -4.51
C ASP A 194 -8.54 15.89 -5.18
N ARG A 195 -8.61 15.51 -6.47
CA ARG A 195 -9.87 15.33 -7.21
C ARG A 195 -10.69 14.16 -6.65
N VAL A 196 -10.07 13.01 -6.37
CA VAL A 196 -10.75 11.86 -5.76
C VAL A 196 -11.31 12.24 -4.39
N LEU A 197 -10.48 12.80 -3.52
CA LEU A 197 -10.88 13.17 -2.18
C LEU A 197 -11.90 14.30 -2.14
N ALA A 198 -11.88 15.24 -3.10
CA ALA A 198 -12.89 16.29 -3.19
C ALA A 198 -14.25 15.77 -3.70
N ALA A 199 -14.25 14.72 -4.53
CA ALA A 199 -15.46 14.20 -5.16
C ALA A 199 -16.21 13.19 -4.29
N ILE A 200 -15.52 12.49 -3.38
CA ILE A 200 -16.11 11.44 -2.53
C ILE A 200 -16.25 11.94 -1.09
N ASP A 201 -17.44 11.70 -0.51
CA ASP A 201 -17.75 12.09 0.88
C ASP A 201 -16.67 11.54 1.85
N PRO A 202 -16.10 12.37 2.74
CA PRO A 202 -15.15 11.92 3.76
C PRO A 202 -15.67 10.77 4.65
N ALA A 203 -16.97 10.70 4.88
CA ALA A 203 -17.58 9.60 5.63
C ALA A 203 -17.59 8.26 4.86
N LEU A 204 -17.36 8.31 3.54
CA LEU A 204 -17.28 7.13 2.69
C LEU A 204 -15.83 6.72 2.39
N LEU A 205 -15.01 7.70 2.03
CA LEU A 205 -13.60 7.48 1.69
C LEU A 205 -12.72 8.50 2.43
N GLY A 206 -11.96 8.04 3.41
CA GLY A 206 -10.93 8.85 4.06
C GLY A 206 -9.63 8.89 3.27
N ALA A 207 -8.53 9.24 3.92
CA ALA A 207 -7.19 9.23 3.36
C ALA A 207 -6.30 8.24 4.14
N SER A 208 -5.67 7.32 3.43
CA SER A 208 -4.69 6.37 3.97
C SER A 208 -3.46 6.39 3.07
N PHE A 209 -2.68 7.46 3.20
CA PHE A 209 -1.60 7.78 2.28
C PHE A 209 -0.42 6.84 2.40
N ASP A 210 0.21 6.57 1.25
CA ASP A 210 1.56 6.05 1.18
C ASP A 210 2.56 7.19 0.97
N ILE A 211 3.38 7.42 1.96
CA ILE A 211 4.35 8.52 1.99
C ILE A 211 5.43 8.37 0.91
N GLY A 212 5.91 7.15 0.70
CA GLY A 212 6.91 6.89 -0.33
C GLY A 212 6.38 7.20 -1.72
N HIS A 213 5.17 6.76 -2.02
CA HIS A 213 4.55 7.05 -3.32
C HIS A 213 4.20 8.53 -3.51
N LEU A 214 3.85 9.28 -2.45
CA LEU A 214 3.72 10.75 -2.52
C LEU A 214 5.03 11.38 -2.97
N VAL A 215 6.13 11.06 -2.28
CA VAL A 215 7.46 11.62 -2.57
C VAL A 215 7.97 11.16 -3.94
N TRP A 216 7.75 9.90 -4.30
CA TRP A 216 8.15 9.41 -5.62
C TRP A 216 7.45 10.19 -6.74
N ALA A 217 6.17 10.54 -6.59
CA ALA A 217 5.43 11.37 -7.53
C ALA A 217 5.73 12.90 -7.40
N GLY A 218 6.66 13.28 -6.52
CA GLY A 218 7.15 14.67 -6.40
C GLY A 218 6.33 15.56 -5.47
N MET A 219 5.45 14.98 -4.66
CA MET A 219 4.66 15.71 -3.67
C MET A 219 5.44 15.92 -2.37
N ASP A 220 5.07 16.97 -1.63
CA ASP A 220 5.50 17.17 -0.25
C ASP A 220 4.59 16.37 0.69
N PRO A 221 5.09 15.30 1.33
CA PRO A 221 4.26 14.43 2.15
C PRO A 221 3.75 15.13 3.42
N VAL A 222 4.51 16.07 3.98
CA VAL A 222 4.08 16.86 5.14
C VAL A 222 2.89 17.74 4.78
N ALA A 223 2.98 18.43 3.64
CA ALA A 223 1.88 19.26 3.14
C ALA A 223 0.63 18.44 2.83
N MET A 224 0.78 17.23 2.24
CA MET A 224 -0.34 16.34 1.94
C MET A 224 -1.04 15.84 3.22
N VAL A 225 -0.28 15.39 4.21
CA VAL A 225 -0.82 14.95 5.51
C VAL A 225 -1.56 16.10 6.21
N GLN A 226 -0.99 17.31 6.24
CA GLN A 226 -1.61 18.48 6.84
C GLN A 226 -2.91 18.89 6.13
N ARG A 227 -2.92 18.89 4.80
CA ARG A 227 -4.07 19.26 3.96
C ARG A 227 -5.28 18.35 4.18
N HIS A 228 -5.04 17.07 4.37
CA HIS A 228 -6.08 16.04 4.50
C HIS A 228 -6.20 15.48 5.93
N SER A 229 -5.65 16.19 6.92
CA SER A 229 -5.58 15.75 8.32
C SER A 229 -6.95 15.44 8.94
N ASP A 230 -8.01 16.12 8.49
CA ASP A 230 -9.39 15.95 8.97
C ASP A 230 -10.07 14.66 8.51
N ARG A 231 -9.46 13.96 7.54
CA ARG A 231 -9.98 12.70 7.00
C ARG A 231 -8.92 11.58 6.95
N LEU A 232 -7.77 11.80 7.60
CA LEU A 232 -6.70 10.81 7.65
C LEU A 232 -7.10 9.63 8.55
N ILE A 233 -7.02 8.41 7.99
CA ILE A 233 -7.38 7.16 8.68
C ILE A 233 -6.12 6.42 9.11
N ASP A 234 -5.32 5.98 8.15
CA ASP A 234 -4.09 5.20 8.34
C ASP A 234 -2.96 5.73 7.45
N LEU A 235 -1.75 5.23 7.62
CA LEU A 235 -0.58 5.68 6.88
C LEU A 235 0.35 4.52 6.54
N HIS A 236 0.89 4.49 5.30
CA HIS A 236 2.07 3.70 4.96
C HIS A 236 3.31 4.58 5.01
N VAL A 237 4.35 4.09 5.67
CA VAL A 237 5.66 4.74 5.76
C VAL A 237 6.67 3.94 4.94
N LYS A 238 7.18 4.57 3.90
CA LYS A 238 8.30 4.09 3.06
C LYS A 238 9.37 5.15 3.01
N ASP A 239 10.62 4.76 2.88
CA ASP A 239 11.72 5.69 2.61
C ASP A 239 12.31 5.43 1.23
N LEU A 240 12.90 6.45 0.63
CA LEU A 240 13.32 6.43 -0.76
C LEU A 240 14.72 7.02 -0.96
N HIS A 241 15.39 6.51 -1.99
CA HIS A 241 16.52 7.18 -2.59
C HIS A 241 16.02 8.35 -3.48
N LEU A 242 15.99 9.57 -2.93
CA LEU A 242 15.40 10.75 -3.59
C LEU A 242 15.97 11.02 -5.00
N GLY A 243 17.28 10.80 -5.20
CA GLY A 243 17.90 10.97 -6.51
C GLY A 243 17.40 10.00 -7.57
N ILE A 244 17.05 8.76 -7.19
CA ILE A 244 16.44 7.78 -8.10
C ILE A 244 15.00 8.18 -8.38
N ALA A 245 14.25 8.59 -7.37
CA ALA A 245 12.87 9.08 -7.53
C ALA A 245 12.83 10.29 -8.49
N GLU A 246 13.71 11.25 -8.33
CA GLU A 246 13.82 12.42 -9.22
C GLU A 246 14.23 12.03 -10.65
N ALA A 247 15.24 11.19 -10.81
CA ALA A 247 15.70 10.73 -12.11
C ALA A 247 14.61 9.98 -12.88
N SER A 248 13.83 9.13 -12.21
CA SER A 248 12.73 8.36 -12.82
C SER A 248 11.58 9.24 -13.31
N ARG A 249 11.37 10.42 -12.70
CA ARG A 249 10.40 11.42 -13.17
C ARG A 249 10.97 12.29 -14.31
N ALA A 250 12.28 12.58 -14.28
CA ALA A 250 12.91 13.44 -15.27
C ALA A 250 13.08 12.76 -16.64
N ILE A 251 13.18 11.44 -16.66
CA ILE A 251 13.35 10.63 -17.86
C ILE A 251 12.28 9.54 -17.86
N PRO A 252 11.52 9.35 -18.95
CA PRO A 252 10.55 8.26 -19.03
C PRO A 252 11.17 6.94 -18.60
N THR A 253 10.67 6.39 -17.50
CA THR A 253 11.23 5.22 -16.84
C THR A 253 10.09 4.27 -16.47
N PRO A 254 10.16 2.98 -16.87
CA PRO A 254 9.23 1.97 -16.38
C PRO A 254 9.33 1.75 -14.86
N TYR A 255 8.22 1.34 -14.24
CA TYR A 255 8.14 1.09 -12.80
C TYR A 255 9.25 0.12 -12.31
N ASP A 256 9.36 -1.05 -12.96
CA ASP A 256 10.35 -2.06 -12.59
C ASP A 256 11.79 -1.53 -12.69
N ARG A 257 12.07 -0.68 -13.67
CA ARG A 257 13.41 -0.07 -13.81
C ARG A 257 13.75 0.87 -12.67
N ALA A 258 12.79 1.67 -12.21
CA ALA A 258 13.01 2.55 -11.07
C ALA A 258 13.22 1.74 -9.79
N THR A 259 12.38 0.74 -9.53
CA THR A 259 12.47 -0.12 -8.34
C THR A 259 13.74 -0.96 -8.33
N ASP A 260 14.14 -1.54 -9.46
CA ASP A 260 15.37 -2.31 -9.59
C ASP A 260 16.65 -1.47 -9.46
N SER A 261 16.53 -0.15 -9.59
CA SER A 261 17.66 0.77 -9.38
C SER A 261 17.93 1.07 -7.89
N GLY A 262 17.19 0.44 -6.96
CA GLY A 262 17.35 0.66 -5.52
C GLY A 262 16.57 1.89 -5.03
N LEU A 263 15.36 2.09 -5.54
CA LEU A 263 14.49 3.20 -5.16
C LEU A 263 14.05 3.15 -3.70
N PHE A 264 13.54 1.98 -3.28
CA PHE A 264 13.01 1.78 -1.93
C PHE A 264 14.13 1.51 -0.93
N LEU A 265 14.03 2.13 0.23
CA LEU A 265 14.97 1.99 1.34
C LEU A 265 14.18 1.78 2.64
N GLU A 266 14.85 1.18 3.60
CA GLU A 266 14.36 1.03 4.96
C GLU A 266 14.21 2.42 5.62
N PRO A 267 13.18 2.64 6.49
CA PRO A 267 12.97 3.92 7.15
C PRO A 267 14.22 4.45 7.85
N GLY A 268 14.61 5.67 7.51
CA GLY A 268 15.79 6.36 8.02
C GLY A 268 17.08 6.10 7.25
N LEU A 269 17.07 5.27 6.21
CA LEU A 269 18.18 5.10 5.28
C LEU A 269 18.00 5.91 3.99
N GLY A 270 16.80 6.39 3.71
CA GLY A 270 16.48 7.24 2.57
C GLY A 270 16.56 8.72 2.89
N GLY A 271 15.86 9.51 2.10
CA GLY A 271 15.91 10.97 2.21
C GLY A 271 14.57 11.62 2.54
N ILE A 272 13.53 10.85 2.87
CA ILE A 272 12.23 11.43 3.24
C ILE A 272 12.30 11.96 4.67
N ASP A 273 11.74 13.16 4.90
CA ASP A 273 11.56 13.72 6.24
C ASP A 273 10.43 12.99 6.98
N LEU A 274 10.69 11.74 7.38
CA LEU A 274 9.73 10.92 8.10
C LEU A 274 9.36 11.53 9.46
N ASP A 275 10.31 12.18 10.14
CA ASP A 275 10.04 12.84 11.42
C ASP A 275 9.07 14.01 11.23
N GLY A 276 9.23 14.80 10.16
CA GLY A 276 8.31 15.86 9.78
C GLY A 276 6.91 15.33 9.44
N VAL A 277 6.82 14.21 8.73
CA VAL A 277 5.56 13.53 8.43
C VAL A 277 4.84 13.08 9.70
N LEU A 278 5.55 12.39 10.61
CA LEU A 278 4.97 11.92 11.87
C LEU A 278 4.55 13.10 12.78
N ALA A 279 5.30 14.20 12.76
CA ALA A 279 4.96 15.41 13.50
C ALA A 279 3.74 16.17 12.92
N ALA A 280 3.43 15.97 11.64
CA ALA A 280 2.29 16.56 10.95
C ALA A 280 0.96 15.82 11.21
N LEU A 281 1.01 14.61 11.78
CA LEU A 281 -0.19 13.86 12.13
C LEU A 281 -1.04 14.61 13.17
N PRO A 282 -2.39 14.50 13.09
CA PRO A 282 -3.28 15.06 14.11
C PRO A 282 -2.89 14.58 15.51
N ALA A 283 -3.05 15.45 16.50
CA ALA A 283 -2.68 15.14 17.89
C ALA A 283 -3.46 13.95 18.49
N ASP A 284 -4.65 13.70 17.95
CA ASP A 284 -5.56 12.59 18.27
C ASP A 284 -5.52 11.45 17.25
N PHE A 285 -4.54 11.43 16.36
CA PHE A 285 -4.40 10.37 15.37
C PHE A 285 -4.36 9.00 16.05
N GLY A 286 -5.37 8.21 15.78
CA GLY A 286 -5.54 6.86 16.35
C GLY A 286 -5.34 5.71 15.36
N GLY A 287 -5.05 6.04 14.09
CA GLY A 287 -4.88 5.07 13.02
C GLY A 287 -3.56 4.29 13.07
N TRP A 288 -3.42 3.38 12.13
CA TRP A 288 -2.23 2.57 11.95
C TRP A 288 -1.15 3.28 11.13
N ILE A 289 0.09 3.03 11.48
CA ILE A 289 1.27 3.42 10.71
C ILE A 289 1.97 2.15 10.28
N ILE A 290 1.84 1.81 9.00
CA ILE A 290 2.40 0.57 8.45
C ILE A 290 3.74 0.88 7.79
N VAL A 291 4.81 0.33 8.34
CA VAL A 291 6.13 0.36 7.73
C VAL A 291 6.14 -0.62 6.57
N GLU A 292 6.54 -0.15 5.41
CA GLU A 292 6.55 -0.95 4.19
C GLU A 292 7.82 -0.68 3.37
N VAL A 293 8.46 -1.75 2.91
CA VAL A 293 9.60 -1.70 2.00
C VAL A 293 9.30 -2.61 0.82
N ASP A 294 8.76 -2.08 -0.28
CA ASP A 294 8.29 -2.87 -1.44
C ASP A 294 9.38 -3.77 -2.02
N ARG A 295 10.60 -3.30 -1.98
CA ARG A 295 11.80 -4.05 -2.32
C ARG A 295 12.90 -3.69 -1.34
N ALA A 296 13.21 -4.62 -0.45
CA ALA A 296 14.26 -4.43 0.55
C ALA A 296 15.63 -4.19 -0.11
N SER A 297 16.43 -3.28 0.47
CA SER A 297 17.79 -2.98 0.03
C SER A 297 18.80 -4.02 0.51
N MET A 298 18.37 -4.93 1.38
CA MET A 298 19.14 -5.99 2.04
C MET A 298 18.27 -7.24 2.25
N PRO A 299 18.79 -8.35 2.80
CA PRO A 299 17.95 -9.52 3.13
C PRO A 299 16.75 -9.13 4.00
N PRO A 300 15.54 -9.66 3.73
CA PRO A 300 14.30 -9.20 4.36
C PRO A 300 14.31 -9.14 5.89
N ALA A 301 14.91 -10.12 6.55
CA ALA A 301 15.05 -10.12 8.02
C ALA A 301 15.99 -9.03 8.54
N ASP A 302 17.02 -8.65 7.78
CA ASP A 302 17.92 -7.54 8.11
C ASP A 302 17.20 -6.22 7.93
N SER A 303 16.45 -6.06 6.84
CA SER A 303 15.59 -4.92 6.55
C SER A 303 14.55 -4.72 7.67
N ALA A 304 13.89 -5.79 8.12
CA ALA A 304 12.98 -5.73 9.25
C ALA A 304 13.65 -5.20 10.53
N ARG A 305 14.89 -5.66 10.83
CA ARG A 305 15.64 -5.18 12.00
C ARG A 305 16.01 -3.70 11.90
N VAL A 306 16.38 -3.22 10.70
CA VAL A 306 16.62 -1.79 10.46
C VAL A 306 15.34 -0.99 10.68
N SER A 307 14.22 -1.45 10.14
CA SER A 307 12.90 -0.83 10.35
C SER A 307 12.50 -0.82 11.83
N GLY A 308 12.79 -1.91 12.57
CA GLY A 308 12.56 -1.98 14.02
C GLY A 308 13.44 -1.00 14.81
N ALA A 309 14.70 -0.83 14.42
CA ALA A 309 15.58 0.15 15.04
C ALA A 309 15.11 1.61 14.76
N TRP A 310 14.51 1.87 13.61
CA TRP A 310 13.83 3.15 13.34
C TRP A 310 12.61 3.31 14.26
N LEU A 311 11.76 2.27 14.35
CA LEU A 311 10.58 2.27 15.25
C LEU A 311 10.96 2.59 16.70
N ASP A 312 12.08 2.06 17.21
CA ASP A 312 12.57 2.33 18.57
C ASP A 312 12.89 3.82 18.81
N ARG A 313 13.17 4.59 17.76
CA ARG A 313 13.45 6.04 17.86
C ARG A 313 12.19 6.90 17.85
N VAL A 314 11.17 6.48 17.09
CA VAL A 314 10.00 7.34 16.81
C VAL A 314 8.77 7.02 17.64
N ALA A 315 8.67 5.82 18.21
CA ALA A 315 7.54 5.38 19.00
C ALA A 315 7.86 5.32 20.50
N THR A 316 6.86 5.62 21.31
CA THR A 316 6.92 5.40 22.77
C THR A 316 6.33 4.04 23.11
N ALA A 317 6.80 3.46 24.20
CA ALA A 317 6.31 2.17 24.73
C ALA A 317 4.80 2.20 25.03
#